data_a917ca01c54fa675401ebc98b12268dd
#
_entry.id   a917ca01c54fa675401ebc98b12268dd
#
_cell.length_a   1.000
_cell.length_b   1.000
_cell.length_c   1.000
_cell.angle_alpha   90.00
_cell.angle_beta   90.00
_cell.angle_gamma   90.00
#
_symmetry.space_group_name_H-M   'P 1'
#
loop_
_entity.id
_entity.type
_entity.pdbx_description
1 polymer ?
#
loop_
_entity_poly.entity_id
_entity_poly.type
_entity_poly.pdbx_seq_one_letter_code
_entity_poly.pdbx_strand_id
1 'polypeptide(L)'
;MAGRRLIRWSCVSVGLVLIISALSAQTPRQGDAIASALRDHDFESALKLLGPALQASPDSAQLWAMQGTAYAGEQEKQKALESFRHALQISPDYLPALHGAAQIEFEAGSARAIPLLQRSLRLQPDDTTGHGMLAILQYQQGDCAAALPHFEKAGKLFESQAGALHAYGICLVRLKQLDRAAVIFSQTVALKPDDPQERRLLAALQVMAHKPQNALATLQPLLDSQSPDAQTLELASTAYEDAGDTGPAVDSLRQAILREPNNISLYLDFAYISAEHQSFQVGINVVNDGIHLQPKAAPLYFARGMLYVQAGDYEKGEADFEQAYELDPRQSLTSAAQGLAAVQANDLDRALAMTRKKLAQKPNDPILLYVEADILAQQGPGAGSPEFQTALRSARKAVALQPSLGPAHDVLAKLYLQSGEYQQAAAECRKVLARDPKNQAAVYRLIQALRRSGDKGEIPELLKRLAHLRKEAAKEENQRNRYKLVEGDESQ
;
A
#
# COMPACT_ATOMS: atom_id res chain seq x y z
N MET A 1 -4.99 17.44 -1.30
CA MET A 1 -5.30 17.97 -2.66
C MET A 1 -4.06 17.82 -3.52
N ALA A 2 -3.88 16.66 -4.13
CA ALA A 2 -2.71 16.36 -4.96
C ALA A 2 -2.82 17.12 -6.29
N GLY A 3 -1.88 18.04 -6.54
CA GLY A 3 -1.82 18.83 -7.75
C GLY A 3 -1.67 17.94 -9.00
N ARG A 4 -2.57 18.08 -9.94
CA ARG A 4 -2.47 17.51 -11.30
C ARG A 4 -1.25 18.10 -12.00
N ARG A 5 -0.06 17.54 -11.79
CA ARG A 5 1.08 17.80 -12.67
C ARG A 5 0.90 16.94 -13.91
N LEU A 6 0.46 17.53 -15.00
CA LEU A 6 0.46 16.96 -16.32
C LEU A 6 1.88 16.50 -16.66
N ILE A 7 2.03 15.21 -16.93
CA ILE A 7 3.25 14.65 -17.51
C ILE A 7 3.42 15.30 -18.88
N ARG A 8 4.36 16.24 -18.98
CA ARG A 8 4.72 16.82 -20.27
C ARG A 8 5.53 15.78 -21.03
N TRP A 9 4.91 15.16 -22.02
CA TRP A 9 5.62 14.40 -23.03
C TRP A 9 6.44 15.38 -23.86
N SER A 10 7.76 15.29 -23.76
CA SER A 10 8.64 15.92 -24.76
C SER A 10 8.34 15.25 -26.08
N CYS A 11 8.07 16.03 -27.10
CA CYS A 11 7.69 15.57 -28.41
C CYS A 11 8.63 14.45 -28.91
N VAL A 12 8.19 13.20 -28.80
CA VAL A 12 8.75 12.15 -29.64
C VAL A 12 8.11 12.38 -31.01
N SER A 13 8.91 12.83 -31.95
CA SER A 13 8.51 12.92 -33.35
C SER A 13 8.08 11.52 -33.79
N VAL A 14 6.76 11.28 -33.80
CA VAL A 14 6.17 10.06 -34.35
C VAL A 14 6.46 10.08 -35.83
N GLY A 15 7.41 9.26 -36.26
CA GLY A 15 7.63 8.98 -37.67
C GLY A 15 6.36 8.35 -38.24
N LEU A 16 5.58 9.14 -38.93
CA LEU A 16 4.38 8.72 -39.66
C LEU A 16 4.81 7.81 -40.81
N VAL A 17 4.88 6.50 -40.57
CA VAL A 17 5.04 5.51 -41.63
C VAL A 17 3.70 5.39 -42.37
N LEU A 18 3.53 6.20 -43.41
CA LEU A 18 2.44 6.07 -44.34
C LEU A 18 2.61 4.81 -45.20
N ILE A 19 1.92 3.73 -44.87
CA ILE A 19 1.74 2.60 -45.75
C ILE A 19 0.70 3.03 -46.80
N ILE A 20 1.17 3.37 -47.98
CA ILE A 20 0.32 3.67 -49.14
C ILE A 20 -0.10 2.34 -49.77
N SER A 21 -1.32 1.87 -49.47
CA SER A 21 -1.99 0.85 -50.29
C SER A 21 -2.91 1.51 -51.28
N ALA A 22 -2.57 1.36 -52.56
CA ALA A 22 -3.32 1.85 -53.69
C ALA A 22 -4.66 1.14 -53.84
N LEU A 23 -5.76 1.90 -54.04
CA LEU A 23 -6.72 1.67 -55.14
C LEU A 23 -7.87 2.68 -55.05
N SER A 24 -7.90 3.59 -55.99
CA SER A 24 -9.00 3.89 -56.90
C SER A 24 -8.71 5.18 -57.65
N ALA A 25 -8.96 5.19 -58.93
CA ALA A 25 -8.54 6.17 -59.89
C ALA A 25 -9.16 7.56 -59.67
N GLN A 26 -8.40 8.43 -59.02
CA GLN A 26 -8.52 9.89 -59.17
C GLN A 26 -7.11 10.47 -58.99
N THR A 27 -6.59 10.97 -60.11
CA THR A 27 -5.33 11.66 -60.31
C THR A 27 -4.23 11.37 -59.24
N PRO A 28 -3.30 10.46 -59.53
CA PRO A 28 -2.18 10.15 -58.59
C PRO A 28 -1.41 11.40 -58.11
N ARG A 29 -1.40 12.45 -58.93
CA ARG A 29 -0.70 13.71 -58.64
C ARG A 29 -1.25 14.54 -57.49
N GLN A 30 -2.59 14.53 -57.24
CA GLN A 30 -3.18 15.37 -56.22
C GLN A 30 -3.03 14.73 -54.79
N GLY A 31 -3.21 13.43 -54.70
CA GLY A 31 -2.97 12.67 -53.45
C GLY A 31 -1.51 12.73 -53.03
N ASP A 32 -0.58 12.62 -53.99
CA ASP A 32 0.86 12.73 -53.77
C ASP A 32 1.25 14.14 -53.31
N ALA A 33 0.65 15.19 -53.88
CA ALA A 33 0.88 16.58 -53.50
C ALA A 33 0.40 16.87 -52.07
N ILE A 34 -0.76 16.38 -51.64
CA ILE A 34 -1.27 16.49 -50.26
C ILE A 34 -0.34 15.75 -49.30
N ALA A 35 0.03 14.51 -49.63
CA ALA A 35 0.94 13.72 -48.81
C ALA A 35 2.33 14.37 -48.71
N SER A 36 2.82 15.03 -49.77
CA SER A 36 4.07 15.79 -49.72
C SER A 36 3.96 17.00 -48.79
N ALA A 37 2.93 17.83 -48.95
CA ALA A 37 2.71 18.98 -48.10
C ALA A 37 2.62 18.61 -46.58
N LEU A 38 1.93 17.50 -46.29
CA LEU A 38 1.87 16.98 -44.91
C LEU A 38 3.26 16.53 -44.36
N ARG A 39 4.09 15.86 -45.21
CA ARG A 39 5.44 15.45 -44.83
C ARG A 39 6.38 16.64 -44.62
N ASP A 40 6.20 17.67 -45.45
CA ASP A 40 6.99 18.91 -45.42
C ASP A 40 6.50 19.88 -44.32
N HIS A 41 5.51 19.47 -43.53
CA HIS A 41 4.85 20.28 -42.48
C HIS A 41 4.20 21.57 -43.02
N ASP A 42 3.90 21.64 -44.32
CA ASP A 42 3.13 22.73 -44.93
C ASP A 42 1.62 22.43 -44.83
N PHE A 43 1.11 22.58 -43.61
CA PHE A 43 -0.28 22.21 -43.29
C PHE A 43 -1.27 23.14 -43.96
N GLU A 44 -0.93 24.41 -44.14
CA GLU A 44 -1.80 25.38 -44.86
C GLU A 44 -2.00 24.97 -46.32
N SER A 45 -0.93 24.63 -47.04
CA SER A 45 -1.02 24.13 -48.42
C SER A 45 -1.74 22.79 -48.49
N ALA A 46 -1.51 21.88 -47.51
CA ALA A 46 -2.26 20.62 -47.44
C ALA A 46 -3.77 20.87 -47.31
N LEU A 47 -4.22 21.81 -46.46
CA LEU A 47 -5.62 22.15 -46.27
C LEU A 47 -6.25 22.76 -47.51
N LYS A 48 -5.52 23.62 -48.26
CA LYS A 48 -5.95 24.20 -49.53
C LYS A 48 -6.18 23.12 -50.58
N LEU A 49 -5.32 22.10 -50.64
CA LEU A 49 -5.47 20.97 -51.57
C LEU A 49 -6.56 20.00 -51.16
N LEU A 50 -6.75 19.80 -49.84
CA LEU A 50 -7.75 18.89 -49.28
C LEU A 50 -9.19 19.38 -49.51
N GLY A 51 -9.46 20.68 -49.52
CA GLY A 51 -10.80 21.23 -49.73
C GLY A 51 -11.47 20.70 -50.99
N PRO A 52 -10.90 20.96 -52.21
CA PRO A 52 -11.45 20.43 -53.46
C PRO A 52 -11.45 18.90 -53.54
N ALA A 53 -10.42 18.22 -52.94
CA ALA A 53 -10.37 16.76 -52.95
C ALA A 53 -11.53 16.13 -52.15
N LEU A 54 -11.89 16.70 -51.00
CA LEU A 54 -13.01 16.26 -50.17
C LEU A 54 -14.38 16.59 -50.82
N GLN A 55 -14.49 17.68 -51.60
CA GLN A 55 -15.68 17.96 -52.38
C GLN A 55 -15.89 16.92 -53.49
N ALA A 56 -14.80 16.45 -54.10
CA ALA A 56 -14.85 15.41 -55.16
C ALA A 56 -15.04 14.01 -54.56
N SER A 57 -14.60 13.75 -53.36
CA SER A 57 -14.65 12.44 -52.72
C SER A 57 -14.99 12.56 -51.20
N PRO A 58 -16.23 12.91 -50.86
CA PRO A 58 -16.67 13.17 -49.47
C PRO A 58 -16.65 11.91 -48.61
N ASP A 59 -16.74 10.73 -49.22
CA ASP A 59 -16.73 9.43 -48.51
C ASP A 59 -15.29 8.83 -48.34
N SER A 60 -14.26 9.63 -48.57
CA SER A 60 -12.88 9.16 -48.40
C SER A 60 -12.38 9.32 -46.96
N ALA A 61 -12.37 8.24 -46.19
CA ALA A 61 -11.79 8.24 -44.84
C ALA A 61 -10.34 8.69 -44.81
N GLN A 62 -9.57 8.40 -45.87
CA GLN A 62 -8.17 8.82 -45.99
C GLN A 62 -8.06 10.34 -46.09
N LEU A 63 -8.84 11.01 -46.92
CA LEU A 63 -8.79 12.46 -47.08
C LEU A 63 -9.21 13.18 -45.78
N TRP A 64 -10.26 12.68 -45.13
CA TRP A 64 -10.67 13.20 -43.82
C TRP A 64 -9.59 13.05 -42.75
N ALA A 65 -8.92 11.89 -42.73
CA ALA A 65 -7.81 11.71 -41.79
C ALA A 65 -6.60 12.61 -42.10
N MET A 66 -6.27 12.82 -43.40
CA MET A 66 -5.24 13.78 -43.82
C MET A 66 -5.61 15.19 -43.39
N GLN A 67 -6.88 15.58 -43.48
CA GLN A 67 -7.36 16.88 -43.03
C GLN A 67 -7.24 17.00 -41.52
N GLY A 68 -7.60 15.96 -40.78
CA GLY A 68 -7.39 15.90 -39.32
C GLY A 68 -5.93 16.06 -38.95
N THR A 69 -5.02 15.43 -39.69
CA THR A 69 -3.56 15.57 -39.48
C THR A 69 -3.09 17.01 -39.74
N ALA A 70 -3.57 17.66 -40.82
CA ALA A 70 -3.22 19.03 -41.13
C ALA A 70 -3.72 20.01 -40.08
N TYR A 71 -4.99 19.88 -39.63
CA TYR A 71 -5.50 20.70 -38.52
C TYR A 71 -4.76 20.46 -37.20
N ALA A 72 -4.35 19.23 -36.91
CA ALA A 72 -3.53 18.92 -35.75
C ALA A 72 -2.17 19.63 -35.80
N GLY A 73 -1.56 19.69 -36.99
CA GLY A 73 -0.32 20.43 -37.23
C GLY A 73 -0.48 21.93 -37.04
N GLU A 74 -1.60 22.51 -37.43
CA GLU A 74 -1.98 23.92 -37.19
C GLU A 74 -2.43 24.18 -35.75
N GLN A 75 -2.34 23.21 -34.84
CA GLN A 75 -2.82 23.27 -33.45
C GLN A 75 -4.35 23.48 -33.30
N GLU A 76 -5.10 23.30 -34.36
CA GLU A 76 -6.57 23.41 -34.42
C GLU A 76 -7.22 22.09 -33.94
N LYS A 77 -6.95 21.69 -32.69
CA LYS A 77 -7.31 20.38 -32.13
C LYS A 77 -8.77 20.00 -32.30
N GLN A 78 -9.69 20.98 -32.19
CA GLN A 78 -11.13 20.72 -32.33
C GLN A 78 -11.50 20.33 -33.76
N LYS A 79 -10.99 21.08 -34.77
CA LYS A 79 -11.22 20.75 -36.18
C LYS A 79 -10.57 19.43 -36.61
N ALA A 80 -9.38 19.15 -36.01
CA ALA A 80 -8.71 17.87 -36.21
C ALA A 80 -9.56 16.70 -35.70
N LEU A 81 -10.13 16.79 -34.49
CA LEU A 81 -11.02 15.75 -33.95
C LEU A 81 -12.31 15.58 -34.78
N GLU A 82 -12.87 16.65 -35.29
CA GLU A 82 -14.05 16.60 -36.19
C GLU A 82 -13.70 15.84 -37.46
N SER A 83 -12.59 16.17 -38.12
CA SER A 83 -12.12 15.47 -39.33
C SER A 83 -11.81 13.99 -39.06
N PHE A 84 -11.14 13.65 -37.96
CA PHE A 84 -10.91 12.25 -37.60
C PHE A 84 -12.20 11.51 -37.28
N ARG A 85 -13.21 12.14 -36.67
CA ARG A 85 -14.52 11.52 -36.43
C ARG A 85 -15.23 11.24 -37.77
N HIS A 86 -15.18 12.16 -38.74
CA HIS A 86 -15.73 11.88 -40.09
C HIS A 86 -15.03 10.69 -40.73
N ALA A 87 -13.71 10.63 -40.68
CA ALA A 87 -12.95 9.48 -41.16
C ALA A 87 -13.41 8.16 -40.51
N LEU A 88 -13.64 8.16 -39.19
CA LEU A 88 -14.07 6.99 -38.41
C LEU A 88 -15.56 6.64 -38.63
N GLN A 89 -16.40 7.58 -39.03
CA GLN A 89 -17.78 7.30 -39.45
C GLN A 89 -17.83 6.55 -40.76
N ILE A 90 -16.93 6.90 -41.69
CA ILE A 90 -16.83 6.25 -43.02
C ILE A 90 -16.13 4.90 -42.87
N SER A 91 -15.00 4.88 -42.22
CA SER A 91 -14.20 3.66 -41.97
C SER A 91 -13.85 3.56 -40.50
N PRO A 92 -14.64 2.84 -39.71
CA PRO A 92 -14.46 2.76 -38.27
C PRO A 92 -13.11 2.21 -37.80
N ASP A 93 -12.43 1.41 -38.61
CA ASP A 93 -11.12 0.79 -38.30
C ASP A 93 -9.95 1.48 -39.03
N TYR A 94 -10.15 2.73 -39.50
CA TYR A 94 -9.09 3.46 -40.18
C TYR A 94 -8.00 3.92 -39.17
N LEU A 95 -6.90 3.18 -39.13
CA LEU A 95 -5.83 3.36 -38.15
C LEU A 95 -5.28 4.79 -38.04
N PRO A 96 -4.99 5.53 -39.14
CA PRO A 96 -4.49 6.89 -39.01
C PRO A 96 -5.45 7.83 -38.27
N ALA A 97 -6.76 7.66 -38.47
CA ALA A 97 -7.75 8.45 -37.76
C ALA A 97 -7.89 8.04 -36.28
N LEU A 98 -7.81 6.73 -35.99
CA LEU A 98 -7.80 6.23 -34.61
C LEU A 98 -6.59 6.78 -33.85
N HIS A 99 -5.39 6.71 -34.44
CA HIS A 99 -4.16 7.22 -33.80
C HIS A 99 -4.23 8.74 -33.61
N GLY A 100 -4.61 9.51 -34.66
CA GLY A 100 -4.67 10.96 -34.56
C GLY A 100 -5.69 11.45 -33.53
N ALA A 101 -6.89 10.88 -33.53
CA ALA A 101 -7.91 11.21 -32.53
C ALA A 101 -7.48 10.79 -31.12
N ALA A 102 -6.91 9.58 -30.95
CA ALA A 102 -6.44 9.08 -29.67
C ALA A 102 -5.32 9.95 -29.11
N GLN A 103 -4.37 10.38 -29.94
CA GLN A 103 -3.27 11.25 -29.54
C GLN A 103 -3.79 12.60 -28.98
N ILE A 104 -4.71 13.26 -29.70
CA ILE A 104 -5.28 14.55 -29.26
C ILE A 104 -6.05 14.41 -27.95
N GLU A 105 -6.90 13.36 -27.84
CA GLU A 105 -7.67 13.08 -26.61
C GLU A 105 -6.75 12.70 -25.45
N PHE A 106 -5.65 11.95 -25.70
CA PHE A 106 -4.64 11.62 -24.70
C PHE A 106 -3.91 12.87 -24.19
N GLU A 107 -3.46 13.76 -25.08
CA GLU A 107 -2.83 15.03 -24.69
C GLU A 107 -3.75 15.94 -23.87
N ALA A 108 -5.06 15.85 -24.12
CA ALA A 108 -6.08 16.53 -23.34
C ALA A 108 -6.38 15.84 -21.99
N GLY A 109 -5.77 14.69 -21.69
CA GLY A 109 -6.07 13.86 -20.51
C GLY A 109 -7.48 13.29 -20.52
N SER A 110 -8.08 13.14 -21.70
CA SER A 110 -9.48 12.75 -21.90
C SER A 110 -9.62 11.23 -21.92
N ALA A 111 -10.56 10.71 -21.11
CA ALA A 111 -10.93 9.30 -21.14
C ALA A 111 -11.46 8.81 -22.50
N ARG A 112 -11.83 9.74 -23.40
CA ARG A 112 -12.30 9.40 -24.76
C ARG A 112 -11.21 8.75 -25.62
N ALA A 113 -9.92 8.92 -25.27
CA ALA A 113 -8.83 8.23 -25.92
C ALA A 113 -8.88 6.71 -25.72
N ILE A 114 -9.41 6.23 -24.59
CA ILE A 114 -9.40 4.80 -24.21
C ILE A 114 -10.08 3.91 -25.28
N PRO A 115 -11.33 4.15 -25.69
CA PRO A 115 -11.96 3.31 -26.70
C PRO A 115 -11.27 3.39 -28.06
N LEU A 116 -10.67 4.53 -28.43
CA LEU A 116 -9.91 4.69 -29.66
C LEU A 116 -8.62 3.85 -29.62
N LEU A 117 -7.88 3.93 -28.53
CA LEU A 117 -6.66 3.13 -28.31
C LEU A 117 -6.97 1.63 -28.24
N GLN A 118 -8.02 1.22 -27.54
CA GLN A 118 -8.44 -0.18 -27.49
C GLN A 118 -8.79 -0.72 -28.87
N ARG A 119 -9.41 0.12 -29.70
CA ARG A 119 -9.74 -0.25 -31.09
C ARG A 119 -8.49 -0.36 -31.94
N SER A 120 -7.60 0.63 -31.86
CA SER A 120 -6.31 0.62 -32.54
C SER A 120 -5.47 -0.60 -32.16
N LEU A 121 -5.39 -0.94 -30.87
CA LEU A 121 -4.63 -2.08 -30.37
C LEU A 121 -5.23 -3.45 -30.75
N ARG A 122 -6.53 -3.53 -31.08
CA ARG A 122 -7.07 -4.75 -31.71
C ARG A 122 -6.55 -4.97 -33.14
N LEU A 123 -6.28 -3.89 -33.85
CA LEU A 123 -5.75 -3.92 -35.21
C LEU A 123 -4.21 -4.04 -35.24
N GLN A 124 -3.57 -3.43 -34.27
CA GLN A 124 -2.11 -3.45 -34.09
C GLN A 124 -1.74 -3.81 -32.65
N PRO A 125 -1.75 -5.11 -32.30
CA PRO A 125 -1.55 -5.57 -30.92
C PRO A 125 -0.15 -5.29 -30.36
N ASP A 126 0.82 -4.95 -31.19
CA ASP A 126 2.20 -4.69 -30.80
C ASP A 126 2.58 -3.18 -30.80
N ASP A 127 1.57 -2.29 -30.94
CA ASP A 127 1.81 -0.85 -30.87
C ASP A 127 2.18 -0.43 -29.45
N THR A 128 3.47 -0.33 -29.17
CA THR A 128 4.02 0.07 -27.86
C THR A 128 3.59 1.46 -27.44
N THR A 129 3.41 2.39 -28.38
CA THR A 129 2.94 3.76 -28.10
C THR A 129 1.48 3.75 -27.66
N GLY A 130 0.62 3.03 -28.39
CA GLY A 130 -0.78 2.85 -28.01
C GLY A 130 -0.93 2.19 -26.64
N HIS A 131 -0.14 1.16 -26.37
CA HIS A 131 -0.10 0.55 -25.03
C HIS A 131 0.35 1.56 -23.96
N GLY A 132 1.39 2.35 -24.23
CA GLY A 132 1.88 3.36 -23.29
C GLY A 132 0.83 4.41 -22.94
N MET A 133 0.15 4.96 -23.95
CA MET A 133 -0.94 5.92 -23.73
C MET A 133 -2.08 5.30 -22.90
N LEU A 134 -2.50 4.08 -23.23
CA LEU A 134 -3.59 3.39 -22.55
C LEU A 134 -3.22 3.08 -21.09
N ALA A 135 -2.01 2.64 -20.82
CA ALA A 135 -1.49 2.41 -19.47
C ALA A 135 -1.58 3.67 -18.60
N ILE A 136 -1.13 4.80 -19.11
CA ILE A 136 -1.16 6.09 -18.38
C ILE A 136 -2.60 6.55 -18.10
N LEU A 137 -3.50 6.44 -19.08
CA LEU A 137 -4.90 6.84 -18.90
C LEU A 137 -5.61 5.95 -17.86
N GLN A 138 -5.41 4.63 -17.91
CA GLN A 138 -5.97 3.70 -16.94
C GLN A 138 -5.41 3.92 -15.55
N TYR A 139 -4.10 4.20 -15.41
CA TYR A 139 -3.50 4.62 -14.15
C TYR A 139 -4.16 5.89 -13.60
N GLN A 140 -4.38 6.92 -14.43
CA GLN A 140 -5.05 8.15 -14.04
C GLN A 140 -6.49 7.94 -13.56
N GLN A 141 -7.18 6.91 -14.10
CA GLN A 141 -8.50 6.47 -13.64
C GLN A 141 -8.43 5.62 -12.35
N GLY A 142 -7.24 5.25 -11.90
CA GLY A 142 -7.04 4.38 -10.73
C GLY A 142 -7.14 2.89 -11.04
N ASP A 143 -7.38 2.51 -12.30
CA ASP A 143 -7.48 1.11 -12.72
C ASP A 143 -6.09 0.52 -13.03
N CYS A 144 -5.36 0.22 -11.95
CA CYS A 144 -4.03 -0.39 -12.05
C CYS A 144 -4.07 -1.83 -12.60
N ALA A 145 -5.18 -2.54 -12.42
CA ALA A 145 -5.31 -3.90 -12.92
C ALA A 145 -5.37 -3.92 -14.45
N ALA A 146 -6.12 -3.01 -15.05
CA ALA A 146 -6.16 -2.84 -16.50
C ALA A 146 -4.87 -2.23 -17.06
N ALA A 147 -4.24 -1.28 -16.32
CA ALA A 147 -3.03 -0.58 -16.77
C ALA A 147 -1.80 -1.51 -16.84
N LEU A 148 -1.67 -2.46 -15.91
CA LEU A 148 -0.45 -3.28 -15.75
C LEU A 148 -0.02 -4.00 -17.03
N PRO A 149 -0.87 -4.77 -17.74
CA PRO A 149 -0.46 -5.45 -18.98
C PRO A 149 -0.05 -4.48 -20.09
N HIS A 150 -0.56 -3.25 -20.06
CA HIS A 150 -0.20 -2.22 -21.04
C HIS A 150 1.15 -1.56 -20.67
N PHE A 151 1.45 -1.35 -19.38
CA PHE A 151 2.79 -0.96 -18.94
C PHE A 151 3.84 -1.99 -19.37
N GLU A 152 3.56 -3.27 -19.19
CA GLU A 152 4.47 -4.37 -19.58
C GLU A 152 4.74 -4.39 -21.08
N LYS A 153 3.70 -4.21 -21.89
CA LYS A 153 3.85 -4.18 -23.36
C LYS A 153 4.52 -2.91 -23.88
N ALA A 154 4.31 -1.79 -23.23
CA ALA A 154 5.00 -0.54 -23.55
C ALA A 154 6.50 -0.62 -23.24
N GLY A 155 6.92 -1.39 -22.22
CA GLY A 155 8.28 -1.80 -21.93
C GLY A 155 9.31 -0.69 -22.11
N LYS A 156 10.18 -0.85 -23.13
CA LYS A 156 11.30 0.06 -23.42
C LYS A 156 10.91 1.52 -23.65
N LEU A 157 9.67 1.79 -24.04
CA LEU A 157 9.18 3.16 -24.25
C LEU A 157 9.31 4.01 -22.97
N PHE A 158 9.22 3.37 -21.81
CA PHE A 158 9.23 4.06 -20.51
C PHE A 158 10.60 4.12 -19.83
N GLU A 159 11.62 3.40 -20.32
CA GLU A 159 12.94 3.33 -19.69
C GLU A 159 13.60 4.71 -19.45
N SER A 160 13.28 5.70 -20.26
CA SER A 160 13.76 7.08 -20.11
C SER A 160 12.72 8.07 -19.56
N GLN A 161 11.55 7.59 -19.17
CA GLN A 161 10.40 8.42 -18.76
C GLN A 161 10.07 8.21 -17.29
N ALA A 162 10.76 8.93 -16.41
CA ALA A 162 10.58 8.79 -14.96
C ALA A 162 9.12 8.89 -14.49
N GLY A 163 8.30 9.77 -15.10
CA GLY A 163 6.88 9.89 -14.74
C GLY A 163 6.05 8.66 -15.12
N ALA A 164 6.37 7.99 -16.22
CA ALA A 164 5.69 6.76 -16.63
C ALA A 164 6.14 5.57 -15.76
N LEU A 165 7.44 5.47 -15.46
CA LEU A 165 7.96 4.49 -14.51
C LEU A 165 7.36 4.68 -13.11
N HIS A 166 7.23 5.91 -12.63
CA HIS A 166 6.53 6.21 -11.37
C HIS A 166 5.10 5.67 -11.39
N ALA A 167 4.32 5.96 -12.43
CA ALA A 167 2.95 5.47 -12.58
C ALA A 167 2.89 3.93 -12.58
N TYR A 168 3.82 3.29 -13.29
CA TYR A 168 3.98 1.84 -13.31
C TYR A 168 4.30 1.27 -11.93
N GLY A 169 5.29 1.86 -11.25
CA GLY A 169 5.68 1.47 -9.89
C GLY A 169 4.54 1.58 -8.89
N ILE A 170 3.77 2.68 -8.92
CA ILE A 170 2.57 2.86 -8.08
C ILE A 170 1.51 1.79 -8.37
N CYS A 171 1.28 1.43 -9.64
CA CYS A 171 0.36 0.35 -9.98
C CYS A 171 0.82 -1.00 -9.42
N LEU A 172 2.10 -1.31 -9.48
CA LEU A 172 2.66 -2.52 -8.88
C LEU A 172 2.48 -2.55 -7.36
N VAL A 173 2.70 -1.42 -6.67
CA VAL A 173 2.45 -1.29 -5.22
C VAL A 173 0.98 -1.55 -4.89
N ARG A 174 0.05 -0.93 -5.61
CA ARG A 174 -1.40 -1.13 -5.39
C ARG A 174 -1.82 -2.58 -5.61
N LEU A 175 -1.18 -3.27 -6.54
CA LEU A 175 -1.39 -4.69 -6.83
C LEU A 175 -0.55 -5.63 -5.94
N LYS A 176 0.13 -5.10 -4.92
CA LYS A 176 0.97 -5.83 -3.95
C LYS A 176 2.14 -6.60 -4.58
N GLN A 177 2.62 -6.16 -5.74
CA GLN A 177 3.78 -6.73 -6.43
C GLN A 177 5.06 -5.95 -6.03
N LEU A 178 5.41 -5.99 -4.73
CA LEU A 178 6.37 -5.10 -4.10
C LEU A 178 7.79 -5.26 -4.65
N ASP A 179 8.23 -6.49 -4.92
CA ASP A 179 9.57 -6.74 -5.49
C ASP A 179 9.72 -6.11 -6.88
N ARG A 180 8.69 -6.25 -7.73
CA ARG A 180 8.68 -5.62 -9.05
C ARG A 180 8.63 -4.09 -8.94
N ALA A 181 7.83 -3.57 -8.01
CA ALA A 181 7.77 -2.14 -7.74
C ALA A 181 9.15 -1.58 -7.36
N ALA A 182 9.89 -2.27 -6.50
CA ALA A 182 11.25 -1.85 -6.10
C ALA A 182 12.21 -1.79 -7.30
N VAL A 183 12.12 -2.73 -8.25
CA VAL A 183 12.91 -2.68 -9.50
C VAL A 183 12.56 -1.44 -10.32
N ILE A 184 11.28 -1.14 -10.50
CA ILE A 184 10.83 0.03 -11.28
C ILE A 184 11.23 1.33 -10.58
N PHE A 185 11.05 1.45 -9.26
CA PHE A 185 11.47 2.64 -8.52
C PHE A 185 12.98 2.82 -8.50
N SER A 186 13.79 1.74 -8.55
CA SER A 186 15.23 1.87 -8.69
C SER A 186 15.63 2.51 -10.04
N GLN A 187 14.90 2.19 -11.11
CA GLN A 187 15.08 2.85 -12.42
C GLN A 187 14.65 4.31 -12.35
N THR A 188 13.54 4.62 -11.65
CA THR A 188 13.07 6.01 -11.50
C THR A 188 14.10 6.86 -10.74
N VAL A 189 14.67 6.31 -9.66
CA VAL A 189 15.74 6.97 -8.88
C VAL A 189 16.99 7.18 -9.73
N ALA A 190 17.35 6.22 -10.58
CA ALA A 190 18.49 6.37 -11.49
C ALA A 190 18.30 7.51 -12.51
N LEU A 191 17.05 7.73 -12.98
CA LEU A 191 16.71 8.85 -13.88
C LEU A 191 16.60 10.19 -13.16
N LYS A 192 16.22 10.17 -11.87
CA LYS A 192 16.02 11.35 -11.04
C LYS A 192 16.70 11.18 -9.68
N PRO A 193 18.02 11.19 -9.65
CA PRO A 193 18.77 10.93 -8.42
C PRO A 193 18.51 11.94 -7.30
N ASP A 194 18.09 13.16 -7.64
CA ASP A 194 17.85 14.23 -6.68
C ASP A 194 16.35 14.36 -6.26
N ASP A 195 15.49 13.44 -6.71
CA ASP A 195 14.08 13.45 -6.33
C ASP A 195 13.89 12.72 -4.98
N PRO A 196 13.61 13.45 -3.88
CA PRO A 196 13.50 12.84 -2.56
C PRO A 196 12.28 11.92 -2.43
N GLN A 197 11.21 12.18 -3.17
CA GLN A 197 10.01 11.37 -3.14
C GLN A 197 10.27 9.98 -3.72
N GLU A 198 10.95 9.91 -4.87
CA GLU A 198 11.27 8.62 -5.53
C GLU A 198 12.21 7.77 -4.65
N ARG A 199 13.21 8.42 -4.01
CA ARG A 199 14.11 7.74 -3.07
C ARG A 199 13.36 7.19 -1.86
N ARG A 200 12.46 7.97 -1.25
CA ARG A 200 11.67 7.51 -0.10
C ARG A 200 10.74 6.36 -0.48
N LEU A 201 10.11 6.40 -1.65
CA LEU A 201 9.28 5.28 -2.14
C LEU A 201 10.09 4.00 -2.31
N LEU A 202 11.27 4.10 -2.92
CA LEU A 202 12.17 2.93 -3.07
C LEU A 202 12.61 2.41 -1.70
N ALA A 203 13.04 3.30 -0.79
CA ALA A 203 13.49 2.91 0.54
C ALA A 203 12.35 2.26 1.36
N ALA A 204 11.14 2.80 1.29
CA ALA A 204 9.97 2.20 1.95
C ALA A 204 9.70 0.77 1.45
N LEU A 205 9.79 0.53 0.14
CA LEU A 205 9.67 -0.82 -0.42
C LEU A 205 10.78 -1.75 0.05
N GLN A 206 12.00 -1.24 0.20
CA GLN A 206 13.14 -2.01 0.69
C GLN A 206 12.99 -2.37 2.17
N VAL A 207 12.46 -1.46 3.01
CA VAL A 207 12.08 -1.75 4.40
C VAL A 207 10.99 -2.84 4.43
N MET A 208 9.92 -2.68 3.66
CA MET A 208 8.83 -3.68 3.58
C MET A 208 9.33 -5.05 3.10
N ALA A 209 10.40 -5.09 2.31
CA ALA A 209 11.05 -6.32 1.84
C ALA A 209 12.11 -6.85 2.82
N HIS A 210 12.23 -6.31 4.03
CA HIS A 210 13.25 -6.63 5.04
C HIS A 210 14.69 -6.51 4.51
N LYS A 211 14.96 -5.43 3.73
CA LYS A 211 16.27 -5.08 3.20
C LYS A 211 16.77 -3.74 3.76
N PRO A 212 16.97 -3.63 5.09
CA PRO A 212 17.22 -2.34 5.74
C PRO A 212 18.50 -1.66 5.26
N GLN A 213 19.59 -2.40 5.00
CA GLN A 213 20.82 -1.81 4.48
C GLN A 213 20.64 -1.17 3.11
N ASN A 214 19.82 -1.78 2.24
CA ASN A 214 19.50 -1.19 0.94
C ASN A 214 18.67 0.09 1.12
N ALA A 215 17.71 0.10 2.06
CA ALA A 215 16.91 1.27 2.37
C ALA A 215 17.79 2.43 2.87
N LEU A 216 18.70 2.16 3.81
CA LEU A 216 19.65 3.15 4.32
C LEU A 216 20.57 3.69 3.20
N ALA A 217 21.12 2.83 2.36
CA ALA A 217 21.92 3.27 1.22
C ALA A 217 21.13 4.13 0.23
N THR A 218 19.85 3.83 0.02
CA THR A 218 18.94 4.62 -0.81
C THR A 218 18.64 5.99 -0.18
N LEU A 219 18.49 6.06 1.14
CA LEU A 219 18.21 7.30 1.89
C LEU A 219 19.45 8.15 2.13
N GLN A 220 20.66 7.57 2.10
CA GLN A 220 21.90 8.26 2.49
C GLN A 220 22.07 9.66 1.87
N PRO A 221 21.83 9.90 0.55
CA PRO A 221 21.95 11.24 0.00
C PRO A 221 20.96 12.27 0.57
N LEU A 222 19.81 11.81 1.09
CA LEU A 222 18.84 12.67 1.77
C LEU A 222 19.24 12.92 3.22
N LEU A 223 19.82 11.92 3.89
CA LEU A 223 20.33 12.03 5.26
C LEU A 223 21.57 12.93 5.35
N ASP A 224 22.43 12.92 4.32
CA ASP A 224 23.62 13.76 4.23
C ASP A 224 23.29 15.23 3.89
N SER A 225 22.03 15.54 3.61
CA SER A 225 21.60 16.93 3.38
C SER A 225 21.70 17.75 4.68
N GLN A 226 21.89 19.07 4.56
CA GLN A 226 21.98 19.94 5.74
C GLN A 226 20.73 19.92 6.62
N SER A 227 19.58 19.50 6.08
CA SER A 227 18.30 19.49 6.78
C SER A 227 17.40 18.36 6.25
N PRO A 228 17.64 17.10 6.65
CA PRO A 228 16.75 16.01 6.32
C PRO A 228 15.32 16.32 6.78
N ASP A 229 14.31 16.00 5.96
CA ASP A 229 12.91 16.17 6.34
C ASP A 229 12.45 15.05 7.30
N ALA A 230 11.36 15.30 8.02
CA ALA A 230 10.84 14.37 9.03
C ALA A 230 10.48 13.00 8.44
N GLN A 231 9.93 12.95 7.22
CA GLN A 231 9.57 11.69 6.56
C GLN A 231 10.81 10.84 6.21
N THR A 232 11.90 11.48 5.78
CA THR A 232 13.17 10.80 5.53
C THR A 232 13.75 10.23 6.83
N LEU A 233 13.72 11.02 7.92
CA LEU A 233 14.20 10.61 9.24
C LEU A 233 13.37 9.49 9.87
N GLU A 234 12.04 9.55 9.75
CA GLU A 234 11.10 8.50 10.19
C GLU A 234 11.38 7.16 9.48
N LEU A 235 11.54 7.22 8.15
CA LEU A 235 11.84 6.03 7.37
C LEU A 235 13.25 5.49 7.66
N ALA A 236 14.23 6.36 7.89
CA ALA A 236 15.57 5.97 8.29
C ALA A 236 15.56 5.32 9.68
N SER A 237 14.78 5.86 10.63
CA SER A 237 14.59 5.24 11.95
C SER A 237 14.10 3.80 11.83
N THR A 238 13.06 3.57 11.03
CA THR A 238 12.52 2.22 10.77
C THR A 238 13.60 1.31 10.15
N ALA A 239 14.36 1.81 9.18
CA ALA A 239 15.41 1.02 8.54
C ALA A 239 16.58 0.72 9.48
N TYR A 240 16.98 1.65 10.34
CA TYR A 240 18.00 1.42 11.36
C TYR A 240 17.54 0.39 12.39
N GLU A 241 16.28 0.49 12.85
CA GLU A 241 15.73 -0.48 13.81
C GLU A 241 15.67 -1.89 13.21
N ASP A 242 15.19 -2.04 11.97
CA ASP A 242 15.19 -3.31 11.25
C ASP A 242 16.62 -3.87 11.02
N ALA A 243 17.63 -2.99 10.97
CA ALA A 243 19.04 -3.37 10.89
C ALA A 243 19.64 -3.79 12.24
N GLY A 244 18.95 -3.51 13.35
CA GLY A 244 19.41 -3.71 14.71
C GLY A 244 20.30 -2.58 15.24
N ASP A 245 20.26 -1.41 14.59
CA ASP A 245 21.04 -0.22 14.94
C ASP A 245 20.14 0.80 15.66
N THR A 246 19.67 0.46 16.87
CA THR A 246 18.67 1.22 17.63
C THR A 246 19.13 2.63 18.00
N GLY A 247 20.43 2.86 18.24
CA GLY A 247 20.94 4.21 18.53
C GLY A 247 20.62 5.21 17.43
N PRO A 248 21.12 5.01 16.20
CA PRO A 248 20.75 5.85 15.04
C PRO A 248 19.25 5.90 14.74
N ALA A 249 18.49 4.82 15.02
CA ALA A 249 17.04 4.81 14.88
C ALA A 249 16.37 5.85 15.78
N VAL A 250 16.71 5.84 17.06
CA VAL A 250 16.19 6.77 18.08
C VAL A 250 16.60 8.22 17.77
N ASP A 251 17.86 8.43 17.38
CA ASP A 251 18.38 9.78 17.04
C ASP A 251 17.65 10.36 15.82
N SER A 252 17.41 9.53 14.79
CA SER A 252 16.64 9.94 13.61
C SER A 252 15.21 10.32 14.00
N LEU A 253 14.57 9.55 14.87
CA LEU A 253 13.20 9.83 15.29
C LEU A 253 13.08 11.08 16.17
N ARG A 254 14.06 11.32 17.07
CA ARG A 254 14.14 12.57 17.82
C ARG A 254 14.29 13.78 16.90
N GLN A 255 15.16 13.69 15.91
CA GLN A 255 15.30 14.75 14.92
C GLN A 255 14.00 14.96 14.10
N ALA A 256 13.30 13.90 13.74
CA ALA A 256 12.01 13.99 13.06
C ALA A 256 10.96 14.73 13.91
N ILE A 257 10.87 14.41 15.22
CA ILE A 257 9.99 15.09 16.18
C ILE A 257 10.32 16.60 16.27
N LEU A 258 11.61 16.95 16.33
CA LEU A 258 12.03 18.37 16.33
C LEU A 258 11.63 19.10 15.05
N ARG A 259 11.57 18.41 13.89
CA ARG A 259 11.15 19.00 12.61
C ARG A 259 9.64 19.17 12.50
N GLU A 260 8.91 18.18 12.96
CA GLU A 260 7.44 18.11 12.89
C GLU A 260 6.83 17.77 14.27
N PRO A 261 6.90 18.68 15.25
CA PRO A 261 6.46 18.40 16.62
C PRO A 261 4.95 18.13 16.75
N ASN A 262 4.16 18.49 15.73
CA ASN A 262 2.73 18.20 15.69
C ASN A 262 2.39 16.88 14.94
N ASN A 263 3.38 16.12 14.50
CA ASN A 263 3.15 14.86 13.82
C ASN A 263 3.02 13.72 14.86
N ILE A 264 1.78 13.29 15.11
CA ILE A 264 1.46 12.25 16.12
C ILE A 264 2.19 10.95 15.82
N SER A 265 2.36 10.56 14.54
CA SER A 265 2.94 9.26 14.19
C SER A 265 4.35 9.11 14.76
N LEU A 266 5.14 10.17 14.79
CA LEU A 266 6.52 10.14 15.29
C LEU A 266 6.60 9.79 16.79
N TYR A 267 5.65 10.26 17.58
CA TYR A 267 5.55 9.90 19.00
C TYR A 267 5.08 8.46 19.20
N LEU A 268 4.20 7.97 18.32
CA LEU A 268 3.76 6.58 18.36
C LEU A 268 4.88 5.63 17.98
N ASP A 269 5.68 5.97 16.97
CA ASP A 269 6.86 5.20 16.58
C ASP A 269 7.91 5.19 17.69
N PHE A 270 8.11 6.32 18.38
CA PHE A 270 8.99 6.40 19.52
C PHE A 270 8.51 5.53 20.70
N ALA A 271 7.20 5.55 20.96
CA ALA A 271 6.59 4.68 21.95
C ALA A 271 6.79 3.20 21.61
N TYR A 272 6.66 2.85 20.33
CA TYR A 272 6.87 1.48 19.86
C TYR A 272 8.32 1.02 20.09
N ILE A 273 9.32 1.79 19.63
CA ILE A 273 10.75 1.47 19.86
C ILE A 273 11.05 1.39 21.37
N SER A 274 10.50 2.30 22.17
CA SER A 274 10.68 2.30 23.62
C SER A 274 10.11 1.03 24.27
N ALA A 275 8.98 0.55 23.78
CA ALA A 275 8.37 -0.70 24.25
C ALA A 275 9.22 -1.93 23.87
N GLU A 276 9.68 -2.00 22.63
CA GLU A 276 10.52 -3.10 22.13
C GLU A 276 11.82 -3.24 22.93
N HIS A 277 12.42 -2.11 23.35
CA HIS A 277 13.65 -2.08 24.15
C HIS A 277 13.41 -1.96 25.66
N GLN A 278 12.18 -2.16 26.14
CA GLN A 278 11.80 -2.09 27.55
C GLN A 278 12.26 -0.78 28.24
N SER A 279 12.34 0.30 27.49
CA SER A 279 12.72 1.64 27.95
C SER A 279 11.47 2.49 28.18
N PHE A 280 10.53 1.94 28.95
CA PHE A 280 9.17 2.45 29.06
C PHE A 280 9.09 3.89 29.55
N GLN A 281 9.93 4.28 30.53
CA GLN A 281 9.90 5.64 31.07
C GLN A 281 10.32 6.68 30.03
N VAL A 282 11.32 6.37 29.20
CA VAL A 282 11.76 7.26 28.12
C VAL A 282 10.63 7.47 27.10
N GLY A 283 9.96 6.38 26.71
CA GLY A 283 8.79 6.47 25.82
C GLY A 283 7.64 7.28 26.43
N ILE A 284 7.36 7.08 27.73
CA ILE A 284 6.33 7.84 28.45
C ILE A 284 6.64 9.34 28.41
N ASN A 285 7.89 9.73 28.65
CA ASN A 285 8.31 11.13 28.65
C ASN A 285 8.09 11.76 27.27
N VAL A 286 8.55 11.12 26.22
CA VAL A 286 8.38 11.63 24.84
C VAL A 286 6.89 11.70 24.44
N VAL A 287 6.08 10.70 24.80
CA VAL A 287 4.64 10.75 24.52
C VAL A 287 3.94 11.85 25.33
N ASN A 288 4.41 12.15 26.55
CA ASN A 288 3.93 13.29 27.34
C ASN A 288 4.10 14.61 26.59
N ASP A 289 5.27 14.83 25.93
CA ASP A 289 5.51 16.03 25.14
C ASP A 289 4.50 16.12 23.98
N GLY A 290 4.25 15.00 23.31
CA GLY A 290 3.20 14.92 22.27
C GLY A 290 1.79 15.24 22.79
N ILE A 291 1.43 14.76 24.00
CA ILE A 291 0.15 15.06 24.64
C ILE A 291 0.05 16.54 25.04
N HIS A 292 1.13 17.14 25.52
CA HIS A 292 1.15 18.58 25.84
C HIS A 292 0.86 19.42 24.59
N LEU A 293 1.40 19.05 23.45
CA LEU A 293 1.15 19.74 22.18
C LEU A 293 -0.25 19.44 21.61
N GLN A 294 -0.73 18.22 21.80
CA GLN A 294 -1.98 17.74 21.22
C GLN A 294 -2.85 16.99 22.27
N PRO A 295 -3.46 17.69 23.23
CA PRO A 295 -4.17 17.09 24.37
C PRO A 295 -5.47 16.38 23.98
N LYS A 296 -5.90 16.45 22.71
CA LYS A 296 -7.07 15.75 22.18
C LYS A 296 -6.72 14.54 21.31
N ALA A 297 -5.45 14.18 21.21
CA ALA A 297 -5.00 13.07 20.41
C ALA A 297 -5.16 11.73 21.14
N ALA A 298 -6.31 11.09 21.01
CA ALA A 298 -6.58 9.77 21.61
C ALA A 298 -5.49 8.72 21.41
N PRO A 299 -4.81 8.61 20.23
CA PRO A 299 -3.74 7.64 20.02
C PRO A 299 -2.56 7.81 20.98
N LEU A 300 -2.23 9.05 21.39
CA LEU A 300 -1.11 9.31 22.30
C LEU A 300 -1.41 8.79 23.71
N TYR A 301 -2.61 9.01 24.22
CA TYR A 301 -3.04 8.44 25.51
C TYR A 301 -3.05 6.91 25.44
N PHE A 302 -3.52 6.34 24.35
CA PHE A 302 -3.49 4.89 24.17
C PHE A 302 -2.06 4.34 24.19
N ALA A 303 -1.13 4.97 23.47
CA ALA A 303 0.28 4.57 23.44
C ALA A 303 0.94 4.70 24.83
N ARG A 304 0.71 5.81 25.56
CA ARG A 304 1.25 6.01 26.90
C ARG A 304 0.66 5.00 27.88
N GLY A 305 -0.64 4.73 27.80
CA GLY A 305 -1.29 3.70 28.61
C GLY A 305 -0.68 2.31 28.40
N MET A 306 -0.36 1.96 27.16
CA MET A 306 0.33 0.70 26.85
C MET A 306 1.72 0.66 27.50
N LEU A 307 2.48 1.74 27.45
CA LEU A 307 3.80 1.83 28.11
C LEU A 307 3.68 1.73 29.63
N TYR A 308 2.70 2.38 30.26
CA TYR A 308 2.43 2.25 31.70
C TYR A 308 2.11 0.80 32.10
N VAL A 309 1.28 0.11 31.33
CA VAL A 309 0.96 -1.29 31.59
C VAL A 309 2.21 -2.17 31.50
N GLN A 310 3.06 -1.95 30.50
CA GLN A 310 4.31 -2.70 30.37
C GLN A 310 5.33 -2.35 31.46
N ALA A 311 5.28 -1.13 31.99
CA ALA A 311 6.07 -0.70 33.15
C ALA A 311 5.53 -1.24 34.50
N GLY A 312 4.35 -1.86 34.49
CA GLY A 312 3.68 -2.36 35.72
C GLY A 312 2.82 -1.32 36.44
N ASP A 313 2.65 -0.12 35.87
CA ASP A 313 1.79 0.94 36.43
C ASP A 313 0.37 0.85 35.82
N TYR A 314 -0.36 -0.15 36.26
CA TYR A 314 -1.69 -0.48 35.69
C TYR A 314 -2.72 0.61 35.93
N GLU A 315 -2.66 1.35 37.05
CA GLU A 315 -3.61 2.41 37.37
C GLU A 315 -3.50 3.58 36.40
N LYS A 316 -2.26 4.03 36.09
CA LYS A 316 -2.05 5.07 35.09
C LYS A 316 -2.38 4.59 33.68
N GLY A 317 -2.07 3.32 33.36
CA GLY A 317 -2.45 2.71 32.09
C GLY A 317 -3.96 2.74 31.88
N GLU A 318 -4.73 2.36 32.90
CA GLU A 318 -6.19 2.36 32.84
C GLU A 318 -6.77 3.78 32.69
N ALA A 319 -6.25 4.76 33.42
CA ALA A 319 -6.65 6.15 33.30
C ALA A 319 -6.41 6.71 31.90
N ASP A 320 -5.27 6.39 31.30
CA ASP A 320 -4.95 6.78 29.94
C ASP A 320 -5.86 6.09 28.89
N PHE A 321 -6.21 4.82 29.08
CA PHE A 321 -7.19 4.16 28.19
C PHE A 321 -8.58 4.74 28.36
N GLU A 322 -8.99 5.16 29.55
CA GLU A 322 -10.25 5.86 29.76
C GLU A 322 -10.27 7.20 29.04
N GLN A 323 -9.21 7.98 29.16
CA GLN A 323 -9.08 9.26 28.45
C GLN A 323 -9.06 9.07 26.92
N ALA A 324 -8.36 8.08 26.41
CA ALA A 324 -8.37 7.76 24.98
C ALA A 324 -9.77 7.35 24.49
N TYR A 325 -10.53 6.60 25.30
CA TYR A 325 -11.90 6.23 24.97
C TYR A 325 -12.86 7.42 24.98
N GLU A 326 -12.72 8.33 25.94
CA GLU A 326 -13.52 9.56 25.97
C GLU A 326 -13.29 10.44 24.73
N LEU A 327 -12.04 10.52 24.28
CA LEU A 327 -11.67 11.29 23.09
C LEU A 327 -12.12 10.64 21.78
N ASP A 328 -12.07 9.31 21.66
CA ASP A 328 -12.61 8.56 20.52
C ASP A 328 -13.31 7.26 20.93
N PRO A 329 -14.61 7.34 21.27
CA PRO A 329 -15.39 6.18 21.72
C PRO A 329 -15.58 5.07 20.67
N ARG A 330 -15.22 5.33 19.40
CA ARG A 330 -15.36 4.35 18.32
C ARG A 330 -14.24 3.31 18.34
N GLN A 331 -13.15 3.59 19.03
CA GLN A 331 -12.02 2.66 19.12
C GLN A 331 -12.30 1.56 20.15
N SER A 332 -12.77 0.41 19.68
CA SER A 332 -12.97 -0.79 20.50
C SER A 332 -11.67 -1.31 21.12
N LEU A 333 -10.53 -1.01 20.47
CA LEU A 333 -9.21 -1.42 20.94
C LEU A 333 -8.86 -0.85 22.32
N THR A 334 -9.26 0.40 22.61
CA THR A 334 -9.04 1.04 23.91
C THR A 334 -9.79 0.32 25.03
N SER A 335 -11.05 -0.07 24.79
CA SER A 335 -11.84 -0.82 25.77
C SER A 335 -11.28 -2.23 26.01
N ALA A 336 -10.71 -2.86 25.00
CA ALA A 336 -10.04 -4.14 25.13
C ALA A 336 -8.74 -4.00 25.95
N ALA A 337 -7.96 -2.94 25.70
CA ALA A 337 -6.74 -2.66 26.44
C ALA A 337 -6.99 -2.45 27.95
N GLN A 338 -8.07 -1.76 28.33
CA GLN A 338 -8.48 -1.64 29.73
C GLN A 338 -8.71 -3.03 30.38
N GLY A 339 -9.45 -3.90 29.69
CA GLY A 339 -9.69 -5.26 30.18
C GLY A 339 -8.40 -6.06 30.32
N LEU A 340 -7.49 -5.95 29.36
CA LEU A 340 -6.20 -6.65 29.39
C LEU A 340 -5.25 -6.09 30.47
N ALA A 341 -5.27 -4.79 30.74
CA ALA A 341 -4.50 -4.19 31.82
C ALA A 341 -4.94 -4.76 33.19
N ALA A 342 -6.24 -4.86 33.41
CA ALA A 342 -6.78 -5.49 34.62
C ALA A 342 -6.44 -6.98 34.72
N VAL A 343 -6.36 -7.70 33.58
CA VAL A 343 -5.86 -9.10 33.55
C VAL A 343 -4.41 -9.18 33.99
N GLN A 344 -3.57 -8.27 33.51
CA GLN A 344 -2.13 -8.25 33.91
C GLN A 344 -1.93 -7.87 35.36
N ALA A 345 -2.84 -7.04 35.91
CA ALA A 345 -2.89 -6.78 37.36
C ALA A 345 -3.37 -8.00 38.18
N ASN A 346 -3.64 -9.14 37.53
CA ASN A 346 -4.19 -10.37 38.12
C ASN A 346 -5.59 -10.19 38.75
N ASP A 347 -6.36 -9.16 38.33
CA ASP A 347 -7.71 -8.90 38.75
C ASP A 347 -8.70 -9.32 37.66
N LEU A 348 -8.83 -10.66 37.48
CA LEU A 348 -9.64 -11.25 36.42
C LEU A 348 -11.14 -10.94 36.59
N ASP A 349 -11.61 -10.78 37.83
CA ASP A 349 -13.02 -10.48 38.09
C ASP A 349 -13.37 -9.04 37.69
N ARG A 350 -12.51 -8.07 38.02
CA ARG A 350 -12.63 -6.69 37.58
C ARG A 350 -12.55 -6.58 36.05
N ALA A 351 -11.56 -7.26 35.44
CA ALA A 351 -11.42 -7.30 33.99
C ALA A 351 -12.69 -7.80 33.29
N LEU A 352 -13.28 -8.89 33.82
CA LEU A 352 -14.52 -9.48 33.29
C LEU A 352 -15.71 -8.53 33.44
N ALA A 353 -15.86 -7.90 34.62
CA ALA A 353 -16.94 -6.93 34.88
C ALA A 353 -16.88 -5.73 33.93
N MET A 354 -15.66 -5.16 33.73
CA MET A 354 -15.44 -4.05 32.80
C MET A 354 -15.75 -4.45 31.35
N THR A 355 -15.25 -5.60 30.92
CA THR A 355 -15.49 -6.11 29.55
C THR A 355 -16.98 -6.33 29.31
N ARG A 356 -17.71 -6.93 30.26
CA ARG A 356 -19.15 -7.15 30.17
C ARG A 356 -19.96 -5.85 30.13
N LYS A 357 -19.55 -4.84 30.92
CA LYS A 357 -20.19 -3.51 30.88
C LYS A 357 -20.07 -2.89 29.48
N LYS A 358 -18.95 -3.03 28.80
CA LYS A 358 -18.74 -2.55 27.42
C LYS A 358 -19.48 -3.42 26.39
N LEU A 359 -19.50 -4.74 26.57
CA LEU A 359 -20.30 -5.65 25.74
C LEU A 359 -21.80 -5.39 25.81
N ALA A 360 -22.32 -4.94 26.95
CA ALA A 360 -23.73 -4.51 27.07
C ALA A 360 -24.07 -3.32 26.13
N GLN A 361 -23.08 -2.46 25.85
CA GLN A 361 -23.19 -1.34 24.90
C GLN A 361 -22.91 -1.75 23.46
N LYS A 362 -21.98 -2.67 23.25
CA LYS A 362 -21.51 -3.15 21.93
C LYS A 362 -21.55 -4.69 21.87
N PRO A 363 -22.71 -5.34 21.82
CA PRO A 363 -22.85 -6.79 21.98
C PRO A 363 -22.28 -7.63 20.82
N ASN A 364 -21.92 -6.99 19.72
CA ASN A 364 -21.34 -7.61 18.53
C ASN A 364 -19.91 -7.11 18.24
N ASP A 365 -19.21 -6.58 19.24
CA ASP A 365 -17.82 -6.18 19.09
C ASP A 365 -16.90 -7.42 19.18
N PRO A 366 -16.20 -7.79 18.10
CA PRO A 366 -15.42 -9.03 18.07
C PRO A 366 -14.21 -8.99 19.02
N ILE A 367 -13.67 -7.80 19.28
CA ILE A 367 -12.50 -7.65 20.16
C ILE A 367 -12.93 -7.83 21.61
N LEU A 368 -14.02 -7.20 22.03
CA LEU A 368 -14.56 -7.36 23.39
C LEU A 368 -15.02 -8.80 23.66
N LEU A 369 -15.64 -9.47 22.67
CA LEU A 369 -16.00 -10.88 22.76
C LEU A 369 -14.77 -11.78 22.92
N TYR A 370 -13.69 -11.47 22.19
CA TYR A 370 -12.41 -12.16 22.37
C TYR A 370 -11.87 -11.96 23.78
N VAL A 371 -11.85 -10.73 24.30
CA VAL A 371 -11.33 -10.41 25.65
C VAL A 371 -12.15 -11.13 26.72
N GLU A 372 -13.49 -11.14 26.61
CA GLU A 372 -14.35 -11.93 27.55
C GLU A 372 -13.97 -13.40 27.51
N ALA A 373 -13.79 -13.98 26.33
CA ALA A 373 -13.44 -15.39 26.18
C ALA A 373 -12.05 -15.69 26.78
N ASP A 374 -11.08 -14.80 26.57
CA ASP A 374 -9.72 -14.97 27.08
C ASP A 374 -9.66 -14.87 28.61
N ILE A 375 -10.32 -13.90 29.20
CA ILE A 375 -10.42 -13.75 30.66
C ILE A 375 -11.03 -15.00 31.29
N LEU A 376 -12.18 -15.43 30.76
CA LEU A 376 -12.84 -16.65 31.25
C LEU A 376 -11.95 -17.89 31.06
N ALA A 377 -11.24 -18.03 29.95
CA ALA A 377 -10.33 -19.14 29.72
C ALA A 377 -9.10 -19.11 30.65
N GLN A 378 -8.69 -17.92 31.15
CA GLN A 378 -7.62 -17.75 32.14
C GLN A 378 -8.08 -18.11 33.56
N GLN A 379 -9.33 -17.84 33.91
CA GLN A 379 -9.92 -18.30 35.19
C GLN A 379 -9.98 -19.82 35.32
N GLY A 380 -9.76 -20.56 34.20
CA GLY A 380 -9.60 -22.01 34.22
C GLY A 380 -10.88 -22.82 34.51
N PRO A 381 -12.07 -22.42 33.98
CA PRO A 381 -13.32 -23.14 34.27
C PRO A 381 -13.28 -24.54 33.71
N GLY A 382 -13.91 -25.49 34.38
CA GLY A 382 -14.07 -26.84 33.88
C GLY A 382 -14.90 -26.87 32.58
N ALA A 383 -14.60 -27.80 31.65
CA ALA A 383 -15.21 -27.86 30.32
C ALA A 383 -16.77 -27.91 30.30
N GLY A 384 -17.40 -28.34 31.40
CA GLY A 384 -18.86 -28.39 31.55
C GLY A 384 -19.48 -27.18 32.27
N SER A 385 -18.68 -26.21 32.74
CA SER A 385 -19.20 -25.07 33.50
C SER A 385 -19.93 -24.04 32.63
N PRO A 386 -20.86 -23.24 33.21
CA PRO A 386 -21.50 -22.12 32.50
C PRO A 386 -20.52 -21.10 31.99
N GLU A 387 -19.42 -20.83 32.72
CA GLU A 387 -18.34 -19.91 32.37
C GLU A 387 -17.59 -20.40 31.15
N PHE A 388 -17.25 -21.70 31.10
CA PHE A 388 -16.62 -22.31 29.93
C PHE A 388 -17.51 -22.22 28.69
N GLN A 389 -18.81 -22.52 28.84
CA GLN A 389 -19.75 -22.40 27.73
C GLN A 389 -19.90 -20.96 27.24
N THR A 390 -19.80 -20.00 28.16
CA THR A 390 -19.81 -18.58 27.80
C THR A 390 -18.55 -18.20 27.05
N ALA A 391 -17.36 -18.59 27.53
CA ALA A 391 -16.08 -18.38 26.85
C ALA A 391 -16.10 -18.94 25.42
N LEU A 392 -16.60 -20.17 25.27
CA LEU A 392 -16.69 -20.84 23.98
C LEU A 392 -17.65 -20.12 23.01
N ARG A 393 -18.81 -19.65 23.50
CA ARG A 393 -19.74 -18.87 22.68
C ARG A 393 -19.16 -17.52 22.26
N SER A 394 -18.52 -16.79 23.18
CA SER A 394 -17.91 -15.49 22.91
C SER A 394 -16.74 -15.64 21.92
N ALA A 395 -15.87 -16.64 22.07
CA ALA A 395 -14.80 -16.90 21.12
C ALA A 395 -15.32 -17.26 19.72
N ARG A 396 -16.33 -18.18 19.63
CA ARG A 396 -16.97 -18.53 18.36
C ARG A 396 -17.61 -17.32 17.67
N LYS A 397 -18.29 -16.47 18.44
CA LYS A 397 -18.92 -15.26 17.93
C LYS A 397 -17.87 -14.22 17.46
N ALA A 398 -16.77 -14.08 18.19
CA ALA A 398 -15.66 -13.21 17.81
C ALA A 398 -15.08 -13.59 16.45
N VAL A 399 -14.75 -14.88 16.25
CA VAL A 399 -14.19 -15.37 14.97
C VAL A 399 -15.21 -15.35 13.83
N ALA A 400 -16.51 -15.48 14.12
CA ALA A 400 -17.57 -15.35 13.11
C ALA A 400 -17.75 -13.91 12.63
N LEU A 401 -17.67 -12.93 13.53
CA LEU A 401 -17.76 -11.50 13.21
C LEU A 401 -16.50 -10.96 12.55
N GLN A 402 -15.33 -11.43 12.99
CA GLN A 402 -14.04 -11.03 12.45
C GLN A 402 -13.15 -12.25 12.22
N PRO A 403 -13.28 -12.94 11.09
CA PRO A 403 -12.47 -14.12 10.77
C PRO A 403 -10.97 -13.85 10.69
N SER A 404 -10.56 -12.57 10.67
CA SER A 404 -9.17 -12.15 10.70
C SER A 404 -8.58 -12.01 12.11
N LEU A 405 -9.34 -12.13 13.17
CA LEU A 405 -8.89 -11.91 14.55
C LEU A 405 -8.11 -13.13 15.07
N GLY A 406 -6.78 -13.14 14.82
CA GLY A 406 -5.88 -14.23 15.22
C GLY A 406 -5.96 -14.61 16.71
N PRO A 407 -5.91 -13.64 17.66
CA PRO A 407 -6.06 -13.93 19.09
C PRO A 407 -7.34 -14.67 19.45
N ALA A 408 -8.48 -14.37 18.81
CA ALA A 408 -9.74 -15.09 19.05
C ALA A 408 -9.69 -16.56 18.59
N HIS A 409 -9.01 -16.85 17.46
CA HIS A 409 -8.75 -18.20 17.02
C HIS A 409 -7.85 -18.97 18.00
N ASP A 410 -6.86 -18.27 18.60
CA ASP A 410 -5.95 -18.87 19.57
C ASP A 410 -6.68 -19.27 20.87
N VAL A 411 -7.53 -18.39 21.40
CA VAL A 411 -8.38 -18.69 22.55
C VAL A 411 -9.36 -19.82 22.23
N LEU A 412 -9.95 -19.81 21.04
CA LEU A 412 -10.88 -20.86 20.62
C LEU A 412 -10.17 -22.22 20.51
N ALA A 413 -8.94 -22.26 20.00
CA ALA A 413 -8.10 -23.45 19.97
C ALA A 413 -7.79 -23.99 21.38
N LYS A 414 -7.49 -23.10 22.36
CA LYS A 414 -7.28 -23.46 23.75
C LYS A 414 -8.55 -24.10 24.36
N LEU A 415 -9.70 -23.51 24.15
CA LEU A 415 -10.98 -24.01 24.64
C LEU A 415 -11.34 -25.37 24.01
N TYR A 416 -11.15 -25.56 22.72
CA TYR A 416 -11.36 -26.85 22.03
C TYR A 416 -10.42 -27.94 22.55
N LEU A 417 -9.16 -27.61 22.85
CA LEU A 417 -8.25 -28.58 23.49
C LEU A 417 -8.75 -29.02 24.86
N GLN A 418 -9.29 -28.07 25.63
CA GLN A 418 -9.80 -28.32 26.98
C GLN A 418 -11.09 -29.14 26.95
N SER A 419 -11.95 -28.94 25.93
CA SER A 419 -13.19 -29.73 25.76
C SER A 419 -12.97 -31.11 25.08
N GLY A 420 -11.76 -31.41 24.61
CA GLY A 420 -11.47 -32.63 23.89
C GLY A 420 -11.81 -32.60 22.40
N GLU A 421 -12.17 -31.48 21.87
CA GLU A 421 -12.48 -31.24 20.44
C GLU A 421 -11.20 -31.04 19.63
N TYR A 422 -10.32 -32.05 19.61
CA TYR A 422 -8.94 -31.92 19.12
C TYR A 422 -8.81 -31.57 17.64
N GLN A 423 -9.74 -32.06 16.81
CA GLN A 423 -9.73 -31.73 15.37
C GLN A 423 -10.06 -30.25 15.15
N GLN A 424 -11.06 -29.70 15.87
CA GLN A 424 -11.40 -28.29 15.81
C GLN A 424 -10.25 -27.45 16.35
N ALA A 425 -9.62 -27.85 17.46
CA ALA A 425 -8.44 -27.18 17.99
C ALA A 425 -7.31 -27.09 16.95
N ALA A 426 -7.01 -28.20 16.26
CA ALA A 426 -6.00 -28.21 15.20
C ALA A 426 -6.36 -27.27 14.03
N ALA A 427 -7.62 -27.24 13.62
CA ALA A 427 -8.10 -26.36 12.57
C ALA A 427 -7.92 -24.88 12.95
N GLU A 428 -8.27 -24.49 14.17
CA GLU A 428 -8.08 -23.10 14.64
C GLU A 428 -6.60 -22.73 14.76
N CYS A 429 -5.74 -23.62 15.26
CA CYS A 429 -4.29 -23.40 15.28
C CYS A 429 -3.71 -23.16 13.87
N ARG A 430 -4.16 -23.94 12.86
CA ARG A 430 -3.70 -23.72 11.47
C ARG A 430 -4.13 -22.36 10.91
N LYS A 431 -5.31 -21.84 11.30
CA LYS A 431 -5.74 -20.48 10.91
C LYS A 431 -4.84 -19.41 11.54
N VAL A 432 -4.45 -19.57 12.80
CA VAL A 432 -3.46 -18.68 13.45
C VAL A 432 -2.14 -18.74 12.69
N LEU A 433 -1.61 -19.93 12.42
CA LEU A 433 -0.31 -20.14 11.78
C LEU A 433 -0.27 -19.71 10.30
N ALA A 434 -1.41 -19.65 9.63
CA ALA A 434 -1.50 -19.12 8.26
C ALA A 434 -1.27 -17.59 8.22
N ARG A 435 -1.49 -16.89 9.33
CA ARG A 435 -1.32 -15.43 9.46
C ARG A 435 -0.05 -15.05 10.19
N ASP A 436 0.21 -15.74 11.26
CA ASP A 436 1.42 -15.62 12.07
C ASP A 436 2.18 -16.95 12.08
N PRO A 437 3.03 -17.18 11.07
CA PRO A 437 3.82 -18.40 11.00
C PRO A 437 4.81 -18.58 12.17
N LYS A 438 5.14 -17.49 12.90
CA LYS A 438 6.08 -17.54 14.02
C LYS A 438 5.41 -17.77 15.37
N ASN A 439 4.09 -17.91 15.44
CA ASN A 439 3.35 -18.10 16.68
C ASN A 439 3.69 -19.42 17.37
N GLN A 440 4.57 -19.36 18.35
CA GLN A 440 5.06 -20.53 19.09
C GLN A 440 3.95 -21.22 19.88
N ALA A 441 3.02 -20.43 20.46
CA ALA A 441 1.90 -20.98 21.23
C ALA A 441 0.95 -21.79 20.34
N ALA A 442 0.64 -21.27 19.14
CA ALA A 442 -0.19 -21.99 18.17
C ALA A 442 0.49 -23.26 17.65
N VAL A 443 1.81 -23.24 17.37
CA VAL A 443 2.56 -24.45 17.00
C VAL A 443 2.50 -25.49 18.13
N TYR A 444 2.71 -25.06 19.37
CA TYR A 444 2.66 -25.96 20.52
C TYR A 444 1.27 -26.58 20.72
N ARG A 445 0.21 -25.76 20.66
CA ARG A 445 -1.18 -26.25 20.77
C ARG A 445 -1.55 -27.19 19.62
N LEU A 446 -1.09 -26.92 18.41
CA LEU A 446 -1.30 -27.80 17.26
C LEU A 446 -0.67 -29.19 17.53
N ILE A 447 0.56 -29.23 18.03
CA ILE A 447 1.21 -30.47 18.43
C ILE A 447 0.40 -31.21 19.48
N GLN A 448 -0.14 -30.53 20.49
CA GLN A 448 -0.98 -31.12 21.51
C GLN A 448 -2.28 -31.72 20.92
N ALA A 449 -2.95 -30.94 20.04
CA ALA A 449 -4.18 -31.39 19.39
C ALA A 449 -3.96 -32.64 18.53
N LEU A 450 -2.90 -32.66 17.72
CA LEU A 450 -2.55 -33.78 16.86
C LEU A 450 -2.16 -35.02 17.67
N ARG A 451 -1.42 -34.86 18.78
CA ARG A 451 -1.08 -35.99 19.67
C ARG A 451 -2.33 -36.65 20.26
N ARG A 452 -3.30 -35.82 20.70
CA ARG A 452 -4.52 -36.32 21.34
C ARG A 452 -5.55 -36.83 20.35
N SER A 453 -5.57 -36.33 19.12
CA SER A 453 -6.42 -36.86 18.05
C SER A 453 -5.88 -38.15 17.42
N GLY A 454 -4.61 -38.52 17.69
CA GLY A 454 -3.96 -39.69 17.11
C GLY A 454 -3.30 -39.42 15.75
N ASP A 455 -3.39 -38.22 15.22
CA ASP A 455 -2.73 -37.80 13.97
C ASP A 455 -1.27 -37.42 14.24
N LYS A 456 -0.33 -38.29 13.88
CA LYS A 456 1.10 -38.13 14.21
C LYS A 456 1.94 -37.65 13.04
N GLY A 457 1.37 -37.53 11.84
CA GLY A 457 2.13 -37.28 10.60
C GLY A 457 2.94 -35.97 10.61
N GLU A 458 2.34 -34.86 11.02
CA GLU A 458 2.98 -33.54 11.01
C GLU A 458 3.83 -33.24 12.25
N ILE A 459 3.71 -34.03 13.33
CA ILE A 459 4.34 -33.74 14.63
C ILE A 459 5.86 -33.56 14.56
N PRO A 460 6.64 -34.44 13.88
CA PRO A 460 8.08 -34.27 13.82
C PRO A 460 8.53 -32.92 13.23
N GLU A 461 7.88 -32.48 12.18
CA GLU A 461 8.20 -31.18 11.53
C GLU A 461 7.77 -29.98 12.41
N LEU A 462 6.62 -30.08 13.05
CA LEU A 462 6.17 -29.04 14.00
C LEU A 462 7.10 -28.91 15.22
N LEU A 463 7.65 -30.02 15.70
CA LEU A 463 8.64 -29.99 16.79
C LEU A 463 9.94 -29.32 16.35
N LYS A 464 10.45 -29.61 15.16
CA LYS A 464 11.63 -28.91 14.60
C LYS A 464 11.35 -27.41 14.46
N ARG A 465 10.20 -27.06 13.91
CA ARG A 465 9.75 -25.66 13.77
C ARG A 465 9.69 -24.96 15.13
N LEU A 466 9.10 -25.58 16.13
CA LEU A 466 9.02 -25.00 17.47
C LEU A 466 10.39 -24.77 18.10
N ALA A 467 11.31 -25.73 17.93
CA ALA A 467 12.69 -25.60 18.41
C ALA A 467 13.43 -24.45 17.73
N HIS A 468 13.25 -24.30 16.41
CA HIS A 468 13.81 -23.19 15.63
C HIS A 468 13.26 -21.85 16.12
N LEU A 469 11.93 -21.72 16.22
CA LEU A 469 11.27 -20.48 16.66
C LEU A 469 11.71 -20.06 18.07
N ARG A 470 11.89 -21.02 19.00
CA ARG A 470 12.41 -20.73 20.35
C ARG A 470 13.84 -20.21 20.33
N LYS A 471 14.68 -20.77 19.46
CA LYS A 471 16.07 -20.30 19.29
C LYS A 471 16.12 -18.90 18.71
N GLU A 472 15.30 -18.61 17.73
CA GLU A 472 15.16 -17.28 17.12
C GLU A 472 14.67 -16.26 18.14
N ALA A 473 13.60 -16.59 18.89
CA ALA A 473 13.06 -15.69 19.92
C ALA A 473 14.10 -15.38 21.01
N ALA A 474 14.86 -16.36 21.47
CA ALA A 474 15.94 -16.14 22.44
C ALA A 474 17.06 -15.24 21.88
N LYS A 475 17.36 -15.34 20.57
CA LYS A 475 18.32 -14.46 19.91
C LYS A 475 17.79 -13.03 19.80
N GLU A 476 16.52 -12.86 19.39
CA GLU A 476 15.85 -11.56 19.30
C GLU A 476 15.77 -10.89 20.69
N GLU A 477 15.41 -11.64 21.74
CA GLU A 477 15.36 -11.14 23.11
C GLU A 477 16.75 -10.68 23.59
N ASN A 478 17.81 -11.43 23.30
CA ASN A 478 19.16 -11.03 23.60
C ASN A 478 19.59 -9.76 22.85
N GLN A 479 19.13 -9.56 21.63
CA GLN A 479 19.41 -8.34 20.86
C GLN A 479 18.66 -7.14 21.45
N ARG A 480 17.36 -7.26 21.74
CA ARG A 480 16.56 -6.20 22.38
C ARG A 480 17.13 -5.75 23.73
N ASN A 481 17.64 -6.68 24.52
CA ASN A 481 18.21 -6.38 25.83
C ASN A 481 19.60 -5.72 25.78
N ARG A 482 20.24 -5.66 24.60
CA ARG A 482 21.56 -5.03 24.44
C ARG A 482 21.51 -3.51 24.43
N TYR A 483 20.40 -2.93 24.04
CA TYR A 483 20.23 -1.50 23.95
C TYR A 483 19.09 -1.05 24.89
N LYS A 484 19.37 -0.02 25.69
CA LYS A 484 18.35 0.70 26.46
C LYS A 484 18.36 2.14 26.01
N LEU A 485 17.20 2.69 25.72
CA LEU A 485 17.06 4.09 25.38
C LEU A 485 17.42 4.92 26.62
N VAL A 486 18.14 6.00 26.41
CA VAL A 486 18.46 6.99 27.44
C VAL A 486 17.70 8.28 27.15
N GLU A 487 17.37 9.02 28.21
CA GLU A 487 16.84 10.37 28.05
C GLU A 487 17.87 11.22 27.33
N GLY A 488 17.43 12.01 26.33
CA GLY A 488 18.34 12.94 25.64
C GLY A 488 18.91 13.94 26.63
N ASP A 489 20.19 14.26 26.47
CA ASP A 489 20.83 15.32 27.25
C ASP A 489 20.10 16.64 26.92
N GLU A 490 19.51 17.30 27.92
CA GLU A 490 18.82 18.59 27.77
C GLU A 490 19.79 19.75 27.45
N SER A 491 21.06 19.42 27.16
CA SER A 491 22.14 20.39 26.92
C SER A 491 22.67 20.35 25.48
N GLN A 492 21.83 20.58 24.49
CA GLN A 492 22.31 21.07 23.17
C GLN A 492 21.29 21.99 22.47
#